data_def9fccb1dea77e438c97fc4eb70809e
#
_entry.id   def9fccb1dea77e438c97fc4eb70809e
#
_cell.length_a   1.000
_cell.length_b   1.000
_cell.length_c   1.000
_cell.angle_alpha   90.00
_cell.angle_beta   90.00
_cell.angle_gamma   90.00
#
_symmetry.space_group_name_H-M   'P 1'
#
loop_
_entity.id
_entity.type
_entity.pdbx_description
1 polymer ?
#
loop_
_entity_poly.entity_id
_entity_poly.type
_entity_poly.pdbx_seq_one_letter_code
_entity_poly.pdbx_strand_id
1 'polypeptide(L)'
;MRCSMHRCCGWVLASLLFAASLEATAVAAERMAASASAPSAAAMAEYRRKLEEYTAARQKYEAEADAYWSSVAEKRRLRQAKLRKNQEIVLADYVLAQPPIYSGPPKPVDPSAPIQEAPPKKYVPVVADLLRAAAQEFGFVPQQPRSEIEYKRAYVKVAFAAGLTKEQVVRIYAFESGGDGKYDVQAGLEQPKPGAQAISTALGYNQLLATNSVELMAEKGDQFIKTLSAKAAQLPDEEKAMLQKKLAVFKRMIALCRSVPDSWSEHDKLANTAKGLAVHALNLDVDVGPLLQTQKLLDSVVFARAQGYGTILSAAELEMMNLTGDGNGLDIIKMPPAWRERVPTSNFFQPGGYERNPIAGRSGVLSKLLAATNAVMDQESKLPGAKELASLFK
;
A
#
# COMPACT_ATOMS: atom_id res chain seq x y z
N MET A 1 -19.25 40.56 63.76
CA MET A 1 -19.73 41.97 63.62
C MET A 1 -19.93 42.21 62.10
N ARG A 2 -21.18 42.63 61.77
CA ARG A 2 -21.68 43.22 60.51
C ARG A 2 -21.52 42.40 59.23
N CYS A 3 -22.56 41.74 58.71
CA CYS A 3 -23.85 42.21 58.20
C CYS A 3 -23.76 43.10 56.92
N SER A 4 -24.24 42.65 55.78
CA SER A 4 -25.14 43.29 54.83
C SER A 4 -25.21 42.47 53.57
N MET A 5 -26.19 41.71 53.26
CA MET A 5 -27.46 41.93 52.52
C MET A 5 -27.39 42.95 51.38
N HIS A 6 -27.74 42.50 50.19
CA HIS A 6 -28.59 43.08 49.14
C HIS A 6 -28.23 42.38 47.80
N ARG A 7 -29.01 41.94 46.89
CA ARG A 7 -30.46 41.84 46.66
C ARG A 7 -30.64 41.10 45.34
N CYS A 8 -31.65 40.28 45.28
CA CYS A 8 -32.29 39.71 44.07
C CYS A 8 -32.57 40.78 42.99
N CYS A 9 -32.31 40.49 41.75
CA CYS A 9 -33.18 40.75 40.58
C CYS A 9 -32.41 40.35 39.31
N GLY A 10 -32.99 39.49 38.49
CA GLY A 10 -32.44 39.24 37.16
C GLY A 10 -32.72 37.87 36.51
N TRP A 11 -33.78 37.20 36.95
CA TRP A 11 -34.16 35.91 36.38
C TRP A 11 -35.52 35.96 35.69
N VAL A 12 -35.74 36.82 34.72
CA VAL A 12 -36.97 36.84 33.88
C VAL A 12 -36.72 37.11 32.41
N LEU A 13 -35.53 37.45 31.97
CA LEU A 13 -35.25 37.79 30.53
C LEU A 13 -34.55 36.71 29.71
N ALA A 14 -34.13 35.58 30.31
CA ALA A 14 -33.43 34.51 29.60
C ALA A 14 -34.35 33.45 29.02
N SER A 15 -35.63 33.42 29.43
CA SER A 15 -36.58 32.34 29.00
C SER A 15 -37.32 32.64 27.70
N LEU A 16 -37.28 33.85 27.18
CA LEU A 16 -38.00 34.23 25.93
C LEU A 16 -37.10 34.16 24.67
N LEU A 17 -35.78 34.12 24.82
CA LEU A 17 -34.86 33.98 23.67
C LEU A 17 -34.58 32.49 23.28
N PHE A 18 -34.86 31.55 24.18
CA PHE A 18 -34.67 30.13 23.91
C PHE A 18 -35.83 29.46 23.19
N ALA A 19 -37.04 30.00 23.28
CA ALA A 19 -38.21 29.48 22.56
C ALA A 19 -38.19 29.87 21.09
N ALA A 20 -37.70 31.07 20.74
CA ALA A 20 -37.63 31.53 19.35
C ALA A 20 -36.58 30.83 18.52
N SER A 21 -35.49 30.33 19.15
CA SER A 21 -34.45 29.57 18.44
C SER A 21 -34.83 28.09 18.19
N LEU A 22 -35.70 27.48 19.02
CA LEU A 22 -36.20 26.13 18.74
C LEU A 22 -37.22 26.10 17.61
N GLU A 23 -38.10 27.11 17.51
CA GLU A 23 -39.03 27.21 16.40
C GLU A 23 -38.37 27.47 15.06
N ALA A 24 -37.31 28.28 15.02
CA ALA A 24 -36.56 28.55 13.80
C ALA A 24 -35.80 27.31 13.29
N THR A 25 -35.30 26.47 14.21
CA THR A 25 -34.64 25.20 13.83
C THR A 25 -35.62 24.13 13.43
N ALA A 26 -36.81 24.06 14.03
CA ALA A 26 -37.88 23.16 13.63
C ALA A 26 -38.42 23.51 12.25
N VAL A 27 -38.67 24.79 11.96
CA VAL A 27 -39.16 25.27 10.66
C VAL A 27 -38.06 25.11 9.56
N ALA A 28 -36.76 25.22 9.90
CA ALA A 28 -35.70 24.93 8.98
C ALA A 28 -35.56 23.43 8.70
N ALA A 29 -35.72 22.58 9.70
CA ALA A 29 -35.76 21.13 9.55
C ALA A 29 -36.97 20.64 8.76
N GLU A 30 -38.14 21.21 9.00
CA GLU A 30 -39.35 20.95 8.20
C GLU A 30 -39.22 21.47 6.76
N ARG A 31 -38.60 22.63 6.53
CA ARG A 31 -38.33 23.10 5.17
C ARG A 31 -37.29 22.24 4.44
N MET A 32 -36.29 21.70 5.12
CA MET A 32 -35.33 20.74 4.53
C MET A 32 -36.01 19.36 4.28
N ALA A 33 -36.90 18.91 5.14
CA ALA A 33 -37.70 17.69 4.93
C ALA A 33 -38.77 17.87 3.84
N ALA A 34 -39.34 19.07 3.69
CA ALA A 34 -40.35 19.39 2.69
C ALA A 34 -39.82 19.64 1.29
N SER A 35 -38.46 19.79 1.11
CA SER A 35 -37.86 20.00 -0.22
C SER A 35 -37.51 18.69 -0.96
N ALA A 36 -37.67 17.54 -0.35
CA ALA A 36 -37.65 16.25 -1.04
C ALA A 36 -39.06 15.90 -1.58
N SER A 37 -39.55 16.73 -2.51
CA SER A 37 -40.77 16.35 -3.26
C SER A 37 -40.49 15.02 -3.99
N ALA A 38 -41.45 14.07 -3.89
CA ALA A 38 -41.32 12.83 -4.63
C ALA A 38 -41.00 13.11 -6.10
N PRO A 39 -40.05 12.39 -6.71
CA PRO A 39 -39.65 12.65 -8.09
C PRO A 39 -40.87 12.52 -9.01
N SER A 40 -40.93 13.38 -10.02
CA SER A 40 -42.01 13.36 -10.98
C SER A 40 -42.09 12.00 -11.72
N ALA A 41 -43.30 11.61 -12.15
CA ALA A 41 -43.47 10.39 -12.94
C ALA A 41 -42.59 10.39 -14.21
N ALA A 42 -42.37 11.56 -14.82
CA ALA A 42 -41.49 11.72 -15.97
C ALA A 42 -40.00 11.48 -15.61
N ALA A 43 -39.56 11.98 -14.46
CA ALA A 43 -38.18 11.74 -13.99
C ALA A 43 -37.93 10.24 -13.69
N MET A 44 -38.94 9.57 -13.09
CA MET A 44 -38.84 8.14 -12.84
C MET A 44 -38.86 7.29 -14.12
N ALA A 45 -39.66 7.69 -15.12
CA ALA A 45 -39.69 7.02 -16.40
C ALA A 45 -38.34 7.15 -17.14
N GLU A 46 -37.74 8.35 -17.14
CA GLU A 46 -36.41 8.59 -17.73
C GLU A 46 -35.32 7.82 -16.99
N TYR A 47 -35.34 7.78 -15.67
CA TYR A 47 -34.43 6.97 -14.86
C TYR A 47 -34.51 5.49 -15.25
N ARG A 48 -35.72 4.92 -15.34
CA ARG A 48 -35.91 3.50 -15.71
C ARG A 48 -35.34 3.21 -17.11
N ARG A 49 -35.65 4.07 -18.08
CA ARG A 49 -35.09 3.93 -19.44
C ARG A 49 -33.56 3.94 -19.45
N LYS A 50 -32.95 4.91 -18.77
CA LYS A 50 -31.47 4.97 -18.66
C LYS A 50 -30.89 3.81 -17.90
N LEU A 51 -31.58 3.28 -16.88
CA LEU A 51 -31.16 2.12 -16.11
C LEU A 51 -31.19 0.84 -16.96
N GLU A 52 -32.19 0.67 -17.80
CA GLU A 52 -32.28 -0.43 -18.76
C GLU A 52 -31.12 -0.38 -19.78
N GLU A 53 -30.86 0.77 -20.36
CA GLU A 53 -29.73 0.98 -21.29
C GLU A 53 -28.39 0.71 -20.60
N TYR A 54 -28.20 1.23 -19.39
CA TYR A 54 -26.99 0.98 -18.60
C TYR A 54 -26.84 -0.52 -18.29
N THR A 55 -27.92 -1.18 -17.84
CA THR A 55 -27.89 -2.57 -17.42
C THR A 55 -27.55 -3.48 -18.62
N ALA A 56 -28.18 -3.25 -19.76
CA ALA A 56 -27.90 -4.03 -20.98
C ALA A 56 -26.44 -3.86 -21.45
N ALA A 57 -25.95 -2.61 -21.49
CA ALA A 57 -24.57 -2.33 -21.86
C ALA A 57 -23.58 -2.91 -20.85
N ARG A 58 -23.90 -2.85 -19.55
CA ARG A 58 -23.07 -3.40 -18.48
C ARG A 58 -22.99 -4.92 -18.52
N GLN A 59 -24.11 -5.62 -18.71
CA GLN A 59 -24.15 -7.08 -18.86
C GLN A 59 -23.28 -7.56 -20.03
N LYS A 60 -23.37 -6.89 -21.18
CA LYS A 60 -22.56 -7.22 -22.33
C LYS A 60 -21.07 -7.07 -22.00
N TYR A 61 -20.69 -5.92 -21.42
CA TYR A 61 -19.31 -5.67 -21.02
C TYR A 61 -18.80 -6.70 -20.00
N GLU A 62 -19.60 -7.01 -18.96
CA GLU A 62 -19.22 -7.98 -17.92
C GLU A 62 -18.99 -9.36 -18.50
N ALA A 63 -19.85 -9.82 -19.42
CA ALA A 63 -19.65 -11.09 -20.10
C ALA A 63 -18.32 -11.12 -20.91
N GLU A 64 -18.01 -10.05 -21.63
CA GLU A 64 -16.74 -9.94 -22.37
C GLU A 64 -15.53 -9.86 -21.42
N ALA A 65 -15.64 -9.11 -20.32
CA ALA A 65 -14.59 -8.98 -19.32
C ALA A 65 -14.33 -10.31 -18.60
N ASP A 66 -15.37 -11.02 -18.19
CA ASP A 66 -15.28 -12.33 -17.55
C ASP A 66 -14.62 -13.38 -18.47
N ALA A 67 -15.02 -13.41 -19.73
CA ALA A 67 -14.40 -14.28 -20.73
C ALA A 67 -12.91 -13.96 -20.92
N TYR A 68 -12.58 -12.67 -21.01
CA TYR A 68 -11.21 -12.21 -21.14
C TYR A 68 -10.35 -12.62 -19.92
N TRP A 69 -10.80 -12.28 -18.70
CA TRP A 69 -10.04 -12.58 -17.49
C TRP A 69 -9.96 -14.07 -17.19
N SER A 70 -10.97 -14.84 -17.57
CA SER A 70 -10.93 -16.30 -17.51
C SER A 70 -9.83 -16.85 -18.42
N SER A 71 -9.72 -16.35 -19.65
CA SER A 71 -8.65 -16.76 -20.58
C SER A 71 -7.26 -16.36 -20.07
N VAL A 72 -7.10 -15.18 -19.45
CA VAL A 72 -5.85 -14.77 -18.80
C VAL A 72 -5.49 -15.71 -17.65
N ALA A 73 -6.46 -16.06 -16.81
CA ALA A 73 -6.23 -16.97 -15.68
C ALA A 73 -5.87 -18.39 -16.15
N GLU A 74 -6.52 -18.90 -17.19
CA GLU A 74 -6.23 -20.21 -17.79
C GLU A 74 -4.81 -20.25 -18.37
N LYS A 75 -4.45 -19.27 -19.19
CA LYS A 75 -3.10 -19.20 -19.78
C LYS A 75 -2.02 -19.01 -18.70
N ARG A 76 -2.29 -18.29 -17.64
CA ARG A 76 -1.37 -18.19 -16.49
C ARG A 76 -1.16 -19.55 -15.83
N ARG A 77 -2.24 -20.31 -15.58
CA ARG A 77 -2.12 -21.68 -15.03
C ARG A 77 -1.32 -22.59 -15.95
N LEU A 78 -1.54 -22.49 -17.27
CA LEU A 78 -0.80 -23.25 -18.26
C LEU A 78 0.70 -22.92 -18.23
N ARG A 79 1.08 -21.63 -18.23
CA ARG A 79 2.49 -21.20 -18.12
C ARG A 79 3.13 -21.73 -16.85
N GLN A 80 2.45 -21.63 -15.70
CA GLN A 80 2.96 -22.17 -14.45
C GLN A 80 3.14 -23.69 -14.48
N ALA A 81 2.23 -24.42 -15.15
CA ALA A 81 2.37 -25.87 -15.32
C ALA A 81 3.56 -26.22 -16.24
N LYS A 82 3.77 -25.46 -17.32
CA LYS A 82 4.94 -25.61 -18.20
C LYS A 82 6.25 -25.35 -17.44
N LEU A 83 6.33 -24.26 -16.67
CA LEU A 83 7.52 -23.95 -15.86
C LEU A 83 7.88 -25.07 -14.88
N ARG A 84 6.89 -25.64 -14.18
CA ARG A 84 7.13 -26.79 -13.28
C ARG A 84 7.63 -28.02 -13.97
N LYS A 85 7.38 -28.16 -15.27
CA LYS A 85 7.82 -29.29 -16.11
C LYS A 85 9.05 -28.97 -16.96
N ASN A 86 9.69 -27.81 -16.75
CA ASN A 86 10.77 -27.30 -17.59
C ASN A 86 10.43 -27.27 -19.10
N GLN A 87 9.16 -27.00 -19.43
CA GLN A 87 8.69 -26.87 -20.82
C GLN A 87 8.80 -25.41 -21.27
N GLU A 88 9.09 -25.24 -22.56
CA GLU A 88 9.19 -23.91 -23.17
C GLU A 88 7.83 -23.18 -23.14
N ILE A 89 7.88 -21.90 -22.75
CA ILE A 89 6.75 -20.97 -22.89
C ILE A 89 6.88 -20.32 -24.26
N VAL A 90 5.77 -20.27 -24.98
CA VAL A 90 5.68 -19.65 -26.31
C VAL A 90 4.72 -18.46 -26.28
N LEU A 91 4.82 -17.57 -27.28
CA LEU A 91 3.97 -16.36 -27.33
C LEU A 91 2.46 -16.70 -27.29
N ALA A 92 2.04 -17.82 -27.85
CA ALA A 92 0.66 -18.30 -27.80
C ALA A 92 0.16 -18.65 -26.39
N ASP A 93 1.05 -18.78 -25.40
CA ASP A 93 0.69 -19.00 -24.00
C ASP A 93 0.24 -17.72 -23.28
N TYR A 94 0.22 -16.58 -23.97
CA TYR A 94 -0.29 -15.29 -23.47
C TYR A 94 -1.57 -14.89 -24.21
N VAL A 95 -2.42 -14.10 -23.55
CA VAL A 95 -3.53 -13.39 -24.19
C VAL A 95 -2.95 -12.15 -24.84
N LEU A 96 -3.11 -12.00 -26.16
CA LEU A 96 -2.54 -10.88 -26.92
C LEU A 96 -3.54 -9.73 -27.14
N ALA A 97 -4.83 -9.97 -26.90
CA ALA A 97 -5.84 -8.92 -26.91
C ALA A 97 -5.73 -8.06 -25.64
N GLN A 98 -6.10 -6.79 -25.75
CA GLN A 98 -6.25 -5.91 -24.60
C GLN A 98 -7.53 -6.25 -23.81
N PRO A 99 -7.59 -5.99 -22.50
CA PRO A 99 -8.82 -6.16 -21.74
C PRO A 99 -9.90 -5.23 -22.28
N PRO A 100 -11.17 -5.66 -22.29
CA PRO A 100 -12.27 -4.81 -22.70
C PRO A 100 -12.39 -3.61 -21.76
N ILE A 101 -12.79 -2.47 -22.31
CA ILE A 101 -13.03 -1.23 -21.59
C ILE A 101 -14.52 -0.90 -21.68
N TYR A 102 -15.14 -0.63 -20.54
CA TYR A 102 -16.53 -0.17 -20.54
C TYR A 102 -16.67 1.19 -21.21
N SER A 103 -17.43 1.24 -22.30
CA SER A 103 -17.72 2.45 -23.07
C SER A 103 -19.21 2.76 -23.14
N GLY A 104 -20.03 2.07 -22.33
CA GLY A 104 -21.46 2.29 -22.27
C GLY A 104 -21.85 3.54 -21.44
N PRO A 105 -23.16 3.81 -21.32
CA PRO A 105 -23.66 4.93 -20.55
C PRO A 105 -23.26 4.81 -19.06
N PRO A 106 -23.07 5.93 -18.34
CA PRO A 106 -22.83 5.90 -16.91
C PRO A 106 -24.07 5.40 -16.16
N LYS A 107 -23.86 4.81 -14.97
CA LYS A 107 -24.96 4.39 -14.10
C LYS A 107 -25.83 5.60 -13.76
N PRO A 108 -27.13 5.58 -14.08
CA PRO A 108 -28.01 6.70 -13.78
C PRO A 108 -28.21 6.82 -12.25
N VAL A 109 -28.40 8.04 -11.80
CA VAL A 109 -28.73 8.33 -10.40
C VAL A 109 -30.24 8.15 -10.20
N ASP A 110 -30.62 7.37 -9.20
CA ASP A 110 -32.03 7.19 -8.82
C ASP A 110 -32.57 8.50 -8.22
N PRO A 111 -33.54 9.14 -8.87
CA PRO A 111 -34.08 10.40 -8.36
C PRO A 111 -34.90 10.24 -7.08
N SER A 112 -35.29 9.00 -6.71
CA SER A 112 -36.01 8.70 -5.47
C SER A 112 -35.08 8.28 -4.34
N ALA A 113 -33.81 8.00 -4.64
CA ALA A 113 -32.85 7.61 -3.62
C ALA A 113 -32.52 8.81 -2.72
N PRO A 114 -32.50 8.64 -1.40
CA PRO A 114 -32.00 9.67 -0.52
C PRO A 114 -30.55 9.99 -0.94
N ILE A 115 -30.17 11.28 -0.84
CA ILE A 115 -28.76 11.67 -1.06
C ILE A 115 -27.91 10.84 -0.10
N GLN A 116 -27.36 9.74 -0.61
CA GLN A 116 -26.46 8.92 0.17
C GLN A 116 -25.15 9.71 0.30
N GLU A 117 -24.85 10.13 1.50
CA GLU A 117 -23.46 10.47 1.81
C GLU A 117 -22.60 9.26 1.44
N ALA A 118 -21.51 9.51 0.73
CA ALA A 118 -20.59 8.44 0.40
C ALA A 118 -20.22 7.67 1.68
N PRO A 119 -20.26 6.32 1.66
CA PRO A 119 -19.94 5.57 2.86
C PRO A 119 -18.57 6.03 3.38
N PRO A 120 -18.41 6.18 4.70
CA PRO A 120 -17.15 6.64 5.27
C PRO A 120 -16.04 5.73 4.75
N LYS A 121 -14.98 6.33 4.23
CA LYS A 121 -13.81 5.57 3.75
C LYS A 121 -13.31 4.71 4.91
N LYS A 122 -13.01 3.44 4.62
CA LYS A 122 -12.42 2.54 5.61
C LYS A 122 -11.16 3.20 6.18
N TYR A 123 -11.11 3.31 7.50
CA TYR A 123 -9.92 3.85 8.17
C TYR A 123 -8.70 2.96 7.92
N VAL A 124 -7.60 3.57 7.52
CA VAL A 124 -6.29 2.91 7.36
C VAL A 124 -5.41 3.38 8.52
N PRO A 125 -4.83 2.47 9.33
CA PRO A 125 -3.95 2.84 10.41
C PRO A 125 -2.75 3.67 9.92
N VAL A 126 -2.42 4.73 10.67
CA VAL A 126 -1.29 5.63 10.37
C VAL A 126 -0.14 5.39 11.35
N VAL A 127 1.02 6.01 11.10
CA VAL A 127 2.23 5.87 11.93
C VAL A 127 1.94 6.00 13.43
N ALA A 128 1.09 6.95 13.85
CA ALA A 128 0.73 7.13 15.26
C ALA A 128 0.00 5.90 15.85
N ASP A 129 -0.80 5.21 15.04
CA ASP A 129 -1.49 3.98 15.46
C ASP A 129 -0.51 2.82 15.59
N LEU A 130 0.45 2.72 14.68
CA LEU A 130 1.51 1.71 14.71
C LEU A 130 2.34 1.84 15.99
N LEU A 131 2.77 3.06 16.32
CA LEU A 131 3.54 3.36 17.55
C LEU A 131 2.74 3.03 18.80
N ARG A 132 1.45 3.40 18.82
CA ARG A 132 0.54 3.09 19.92
C ARG A 132 0.37 1.58 20.10
N ALA A 133 0.14 0.86 19.00
CA ALA A 133 0.02 -0.60 19.01
C ALA A 133 1.30 -1.27 19.54
N ALA A 134 2.48 -0.83 19.10
CA ALA A 134 3.75 -1.39 19.55
C ALA A 134 3.95 -1.19 21.08
N ALA A 135 3.61 -0.01 21.59
CA ALA A 135 3.68 0.28 23.03
C ALA A 135 2.69 -0.56 23.84
N GLN A 136 1.44 -0.68 23.36
CA GLN A 136 0.38 -1.39 24.08
C GLN A 136 0.54 -2.92 24.05
N GLU A 137 0.86 -3.48 22.89
CA GLU A 137 0.87 -4.95 22.71
C GLU A 137 2.20 -5.59 23.16
N PHE A 138 3.31 -4.87 23.07
CA PHE A 138 4.64 -5.43 23.34
C PHE A 138 5.47 -4.63 24.36
N GLY A 139 4.99 -3.47 24.83
CA GLY A 139 5.79 -2.54 25.64
C GLY A 139 7.00 -2.02 24.85
N PHE A 140 6.86 -1.91 23.53
CA PHE A 140 7.94 -1.56 22.62
C PHE A 140 7.74 -0.17 22.02
N VAL A 141 8.76 0.66 22.13
CA VAL A 141 8.83 1.95 21.45
C VAL A 141 9.97 1.87 20.45
N PRO A 142 9.70 1.95 19.14
CA PRO A 142 10.73 2.00 18.11
C PRO A 142 11.71 3.15 18.38
N GLN A 143 12.99 2.86 18.29
CA GLN A 143 14.02 3.90 18.34
C GLN A 143 14.04 4.63 16.99
N GLN A 144 13.35 5.75 16.96
CA GLN A 144 13.33 6.58 15.75
C GLN A 144 14.72 7.19 15.47
N PRO A 145 15.10 7.38 14.20
CA PRO A 145 16.34 8.05 13.84
C PRO A 145 16.30 9.53 14.28
N ARG A 146 17.44 10.08 14.67
CA ARG A 146 17.57 11.50 15.05
C ARG A 146 17.41 12.43 13.84
N SER A 147 17.64 11.90 12.65
CA SER A 147 17.52 12.62 11.39
C SER A 147 17.31 11.64 10.23
N GLU A 148 16.75 12.13 9.13
CA GLU A 148 16.57 11.34 7.90
C GLU A 148 17.88 10.76 7.38
N ILE A 149 18.97 11.52 7.46
CA ILE A 149 20.30 11.07 7.01
C ILE A 149 20.85 9.91 7.87
N GLU A 150 20.49 9.84 9.15
CA GLU A 150 20.85 8.70 10.00
C GLU A 150 20.19 7.41 9.51
N TYR A 151 18.90 7.46 9.21
CA TYR A 151 18.19 6.30 8.68
C TYR A 151 18.71 5.90 7.28
N LYS A 152 18.95 6.88 6.40
CA LYS A 152 19.54 6.62 5.08
C LYS A 152 20.90 5.93 5.17
N ARG A 153 21.76 6.35 6.09
CA ARG A 153 23.06 5.69 6.34
C ARG A 153 22.89 4.25 6.82
N ALA A 154 21.98 4.03 7.76
CA ALA A 154 21.67 2.68 8.25
C ALA A 154 21.14 1.79 7.12
N TYR A 155 20.21 2.30 6.31
CA TYR A 155 19.64 1.60 5.18
C TYR A 155 20.70 1.25 4.10
N VAL A 156 21.51 2.22 3.67
CA VAL A 156 22.58 1.98 2.69
C VAL A 156 23.57 0.95 3.20
N LYS A 157 23.98 1.03 4.48
CA LYS A 157 24.91 0.06 5.08
C LYS A 157 24.35 -1.36 5.01
N VAL A 158 23.08 -1.55 5.34
CA VAL A 158 22.43 -2.87 5.30
C VAL A 158 22.27 -3.36 3.86
N ALA A 159 21.76 -2.51 2.98
CA ALA A 159 21.53 -2.85 1.58
C ALA A 159 22.82 -3.21 0.83
N PHE A 160 23.88 -2.43 1.04
CA PHE A 160 25.21 -2.70 0.45
C PHE A 160 25.81 -4.00 0.97
N ALA A 161 25.75 -4.24 2.30
CA ALA A 161 26.21 -5.50 2.90
C ALA A 161 25.42 -6.72 2.42
N ALA A 162 24.15 -6.54 2.03
CA ALA A 162 23.31 -7.58 1.44
C ALA A 162 23.61 -7.82 -0.06
N GLY A 163 24.46 -6.99 -0.69
CA GLY A 163 24.85 -7.09 -2.10
C GLY A 163 23.88 -6.43 -3.08
N LEU A 164 22.99 -5.55 -2.61
CA LEU A 164 22.20 -4.70 -3.49
C LEU A 164 23.06 -3.58 -4.09
N THR A 165 22.81 -3.26 -5.35
CA THR A 165 23.55 -2.19 -6.05
C THR A 165 22.99 -0.82 -5.68
N LYS A 166 23.82 0.21 -5.83
CA LYS A 166 23.42 1.62 -5.72
C LYS A 166 22.20 1.92 -6.64
N GLU A 167 22.26 1.42 -7.87
CA GLU A 167 21.19 1.61 -8.85
C GLU A 167 19.86 1.05 -8.34
N GLN A 168 19.84 -0.20 -7.87
CA GLN A 168 18.65 -0.84 -7.32
C GLN A 168 18.07 -0.05 -6.15
N VAL A 169 18.90 0.27 -5.16
CA VAL A 169 18.47 0.90 -3.91
C VAL A 169 17.94 2.32 -4.15
N VAL A 170 18.67 3.13 -4.91
CA VAL A 170 18.30 4.54 -5.11
C VAL A 170 17.09 4.68 -6.01
N ARG A 171 17.00 3.90 -7.07
CA ARG A 171 15.89 4.04 -8.04
C ARG A 171 14.59 3.45 -7.51
N ILE A 172 14.63 2.36 -6.73
CA ILE A 172 13.43 1.83 -6.08
C ILE A 172 12.95 2.79 -5.00
N TYR A 173 13.87 3.30 -4.14
CA TYR A 173 13.52 4.37 -3.20
C TYR A 173 12.85 5.54 -3.92
N ALA A 174 13.42 6.00 -5.04
CA ALA A 174 12.87 7.11 -5.80
C ALA A 174 11.46 6.80 -6.31
N PHE A 175 11.24 5.63 -6.86
CA PHE A 175 9.95 5.20 -7.39
C PHE A 175 8.89 5.03 -6.30
N GLU A 176 9.22 4.32 -5.22
CA GLU A 176 8.28 3.94 -4.17
C GLU A 176 7.94 5.11 -3.20
N SER A 177 8.88 6.02 -2.98
CA SER A 177 8.72 7.12 -2.04
C SER A 177 8.66 8.52 -2.68
N GLY A 178 8.56 8.59 -4.03
CA GLY A 178 8.52 9.85 -4.77
C GLY A 178 9.81 10.67 -4.67
N GLY A 179 10.96 10.01 -4.48
CA GLY A 179 12.29 10.62 -4.51
C GLY A 179 12.68 11.53 -3.35
N ASP A 180 11.72 11.98 -2.54
CA ASP A 180 11.93 12.81 -1.35
C ASP A 180 11.25 12.23 -0.09
N GLY A 181 10.71 11.02 -0.17
CA GLY A 181 10.04 10.36 0.94
C GLY A 181 10.96 10.14 2.13
N LYS A 182 10.41 10.29 3.33
CA LYS A 182 11.10 10.03 4.58
C LYS A 182 10.97 8.56 4.97
N TYR A 183 11.77 8.14 5.97
CA TYR A 183 11.74 6.76 6.48
C TYR A 183 10.37 6.31 7.00
N ASP A 184 9.52 7.27 7.38
CA ASP A 184 8.16 7.07 7.88
C ASP A 184 7.07 7.46 6.87
N VAL A 185 7.43 7.69 5.59
CA VAL A 185 6.47 8.03 4.55
C VAL A 185 5.48 6.88 4.34
N GLN A 186 4.19 7.22 4.36
CA GLN A 186 3.10 6.27 4.18
C GLN A 186 2.28 6.60 2.94
N ALA A 187 1.84 5.57 2.23
CA ALA A 187 1.03 5.71 1.01
C ALA A 187 -0.22 6.56 1.22
N GLY A 188 -0.36 7.62 0.41
CA GLY A 188 -1.43 8.62 0.50
C GLY A 188 -1.10 9.82 1.39
N LEU A 189 0.04 9.79 2.10
CA LEU A 189 0.51 10.85 2.99
C LEU A 189 1.88 11.44 2.57
N GLU A 190 2.32 11.15 1.36
CA GLU A 190 3.61 11.62 0.81
C GLU A 190 3.69 13.14 0.74
N GLN A 191 2.55 13.78 0.56
CA GLN A 191 2.43 15.24 0.51
C GLN A 191 1.50 15.74 1.61
N PRO A 192 1.93 16.71 2.42
CA PRO A 192 1.08 17.31 3.43
C PRO A 192 -0.03 18.13 2.76
N LYS A 193 -1.24 17.57 2.70
CA LYS A 193 -2.44 18.25 2.17
C LYS A 193 -3.55 18.20 3.22
N PRO A 194 -4.35 19.27 3.38
CA PRO A 194 -5.53 19.21 4.25
C PRO A 194 -6.44 18.05 3.83
N GLY A 195 -6.83 17.21 4.79
CA GLY A 195 -7.69 16.06 4.56
C GLY A 195 -7.01 14.86 3.86
N ALA A 196 -5.68 14.86 3.68
CA ALA A 196 -4.96 13.67 3.22
C ALA A 196 -5.22 12.49 4.16
N GLN A 197 -5.44 11.32 3.57
CA GLN A 197 -5.66 10.07 4.31
C GLN A 197 -4.76 8.98 3.75
N ALA A 198 -4.26 8.13 4.63
CA ALA A 198 -3.54 6.95 4.20
C ALA A 198 -4.44 6.08 3.29
N ILE A 199 -3.89 5.58 2.20
CA ILE A 199 -4.60 4.70 1.26
C ILE A 199 -4.27 3.23 1.50
N SER A 200 -3.13 2.95 2.14
CA SER A 200 -2.72 1.61 2.58
C SER A 200 -1.75 1.71 3.76
N THR A 201 -1.35 0.56 4.31
CA THR A 201 -0.31 0.47 5.34
C THR A 201 1.10 0.53 4.76
N ALA A 202 1.28 0.72 3.46
CA ALA A 202 2.59 0.79 2.82
C ALA A 202 3.44 1.91 3.43
N LEU A 203 4.63 1.56 3.92
CA LEU A 203 5.45 2.42 4.77
C LEU A 203 6.93 2.35 4.40
N GLY A 204 7.60 3.49 4.47
CA GLY A 204 9.04 3.62 4.33
C GLY A 204 9.54 3.62 2.89
N TYR A 205 10.85 3.45 2.72
CA TYR A 205 11.54 3.62 1.44
C TYR A 205 11.08 2.67 0.33
N ASN A 206 10.71 1.45 0.69
CA ASN A 206 10.26 0.43 -0.25
C ASN A 206 8.78 0.08 -0.05
N GLN A 207 8.02 0.95 0.57
CA GLN A 207 6.56 0.87 0.75
C GLN A 207 6.09 -0.53 1.19
N LEU A 208 6.66 -1.03 2.32
CA LEU A 208 6.23 -2.31 2.88
C LEU A 208 4.81 -2.23 3.42
N LEU A 209 3.97 -3.17 3.04
CA LEU A 209 2.66 -3.40 3.68
C LEU A 209 2.85 -4.03 5.07
N ALA A 210 1.87 -3.88 5.96
CA ALA A 210 1.88 -4.54 7.25
C ALA A 210 2.00 -6.07 7.10
N THR A 211 1.38 -6.65 6.07
CA THR A 211 1.47 -8.07 5.72
C THR A 211 2.91 -8.48 5.42
N ASN A 212 3.67 -7.68 4.66
CA ASN A 212 5.09 -7.96 4.40
C ASN A 212 5.92 -7.96 5.67
N SER A 213 5.64 -7.05 6.62
CA SER A 213 6.38 -7.03 7.89
C SER A 213 6.14 -8.29 8.72
N VAL A 214 4.90 -8.80 8.76
CA VAL A 214 4.56 -10.06 9.43
C VAL A 214 5.25 -11.24 8.76
N GLU A 215 5.17 -11.34 7.44
CA GLU A 215 5.81 -12.38 6.62
C GLU A 215 7.33 -12.40 6.81
N LEU A 216 8.00 -11.26 6.63
CA LEU A 216 9.45 -11.14 6.81
C LEU A 216 9.90 -11.48 8.23
N MET A 217 9.13 -11.09 9.25
CA MET A 217 9.46 -11.46 10.63
C MET A 217 9.27 -12.96 10.89
N ALA A 218 8.27 -13.60 10.26
CA ALA A 218 8.10 -15.05 10.36
C ALA A 218 9.25 -15.81 9.70
N GLU A 219 9.61 -15.43 8.47
CA GLU A 219 10.60 -16.14 7.65
C GLU A 219 12.05 -15.82 8.03
N LYS A 220 12.38 -14.52 8.18
CA LYS A 220 13.75 -14.01 8.31
C LYS A 220 14.11 -13.57 9.73
N GLY A 221 13.16 -13.66 10.67
CA GLY A 221 13.32 -13.13 12.03
C GLY A 221 14.60 -13.62 12.71
N ASP A 222 14.97 -14.91 12.57
CA ASP A 222 16.20 -15.46 13.18
C ASP A 222 17.47 -14.83 12.56
N GLN A 223 17.45 -14.56 11.25
CA GLN A 223 18.54 -13.87 10.57
C GLN A 223 18.69 -12.43 11.08
N PHE A 224 17.56 -11.72 11.28
CA PHE A 224 17.56 -10.38 11.87
C PHE A 224 18.10 -10.40 13.30
N ILE A 225 17.66 -11.35 14.13
CA ILE A 225 18.20 -11.54 15.49
C ILE A 225 19.71 -11.78 15.46
N LYS A 226 20.21 -12.63 14.56
CA LYS A 226 21.64 -12.89 14.42
C LYS A 226 22.41 -11.62 14.05
N THR A 227 21.93 -10.87 13.06
CA THR A 227 22.55 -9.61 12.61
C THR A 227 22.61 -8.58 13.75
N LEU A 228 21.50 -8.38 14.46
CA LEU A 228 21.42 -7.43 15.56
C LEU A 228 22.22 -7.88 16.79
N SER A 229 22.31 -9.18 17.06
CA SER A 229 23.16 -9.74 18.11
C SER A 229 24.65 -9.50 17.82
N ALA A 230 25.07 -9.67 16.56
CA ALA A 230 26.43 -9.36 16.13
C ALA A 230 26.74 -7.85 16.26
N LYS A 231 25.75 -6.99 15.94
CA LYS A 231 25.86 -5.53 16.19
C LYS A 231 26.00 -5.25 17.69
N ALA A 232 25.16 -5.85 18.53
CA ALA A 232 25.19 -5.64 19.98
C ALA A 232 26.55 -6.02 20.61
N ALA A 233 27.22 -7.06 20.07
CA ALA A 233 28.53 -7.47 20.56
C ALA A 233 29.64 -6.42 20.35
N GLN A 234 29.41 -5.46 19.45
CA GLN A 234 30.38 -4.39 19.10
C GLN A 234 30.06 -3.05 19.78
N LEU A 235 28.95 -2.96 20.54
CA LEU A 235 28.50 -1.74 21.17
C LEU A 235 29.02 -1.62 22.62
N PRO A 236 29.17 -0.39 23.14
CA PRO A 236 29.38 -0.12 24.57
C PRO A 236 28.29 -0.75 25.43
N ASP A 237 28.58 -1.01 26.71
CA ASP A 237 27.70 -1.79 27.60
C ASP A 237 26.28 -1.25 27.72
N GLU A 238 26.08 0.06 27.77
CA GLU A 238 24.75 0.68 27.86
C GLU A 238 23.95 0.49 26.57
N GLU A 239 24.53 0.78 25.42
CA GLU A 239 23.89 0.60 24.10
C GLU A 239 23.63 -0.89 23.81
N LYS A 240 24.58 -1.76 24.21
CA LYS A 240 24.43 -3.20 24.15
C LYS A 240 23.24 -3.69 24.97
N ALA A 241 23.11 -3.21 26.21
CA ALA A 241 21.98 -3.58 27.08
C ALA A 241 20.63 -3.13 26.50
N MET A 242 20.57 -1.91 25.92
CA MET A 242 19.37 -1.43 25.22
C MET A 242 19.01 -2.31 24.02
N LEU A 243 19.97 -2.66 23.19
CA LEU A 243 19.73 -3.51 22.02
C LEU A 243 19.35 -4.94 22.44
N GLN A 244 19.91 -5.48 23.53
CA GLN A 244 19.51 -6.79 24.07
C GLN A 244 18.06 -6.79 24.56
N LYS A 245 17.59 -5.74 25.23
CA LYS A 245 16.17 -5.57 25.60
C LYS A 245 15.27 -5.56 24.36
N LYS A 246 15.67 -4.82 23.33
CA LYS A 246 14.98 -4.76 22.04
C LYS A 246 14.88 -6.16 21.40
N LEU A 247 15.97 -6.93 21.39
CA LEU A 247 16.01 -8.32 20.88
C LEU A 247 15.04 -9.26 21.59
N ALA A 248 14.84 -9.10 22.91
CA ALA A 248 13.87 -9.89 23.66
C ALA A 248 12.43 -9.64 23.18
N VAL A 249 12.10 -8.39 22.84
CA VAL A 249 10.80 -8.05 22.25
C VAL A 249 10.67 -8.65 20.85
N PHE A 250 11.68 -8.55 20.01
CA PHE A 250 11.67 -9.12 18.65
C PHE A 250 11.42 -10.59 18.63
N LYS A 251 12.03 -11.35 19.54
CA LYS A 251 11.77 -12.81 19.68
C LYS A 251 10.29 -13.09 19.94
N ARG A 252 9.60 -12.27 20.76
CA ARG A 252 8.15 -12.40 20.99
C ARG A 252 7.33 -12.06 19.73
N MET A 253 7.73 -11.02 18.98
CA MET A 253 7.08 -10.65 17.72
C MET A 253 7.27 -11.72 16.65
N ILE A 254 8.47 -12.31 16.54
CA ILE A 254 8.75 -13.44 15.63
C ILE A 254 7.87 -14.64 15.98
N ALA A 255 7.80 -15.00 17.27
CA ALA A 255 6.95 -16.10 17.73
C ALA A 255 5.47 -15.87 17.39
N LEU A 256 4.98 -14.64 17.53
CA LEU A 256 3.64 -14.27 17.10
C LEU A 256 3.46 -14.44 15.58
N CYS A 257 4.39 -13.92 14.77
CA CYS A 257 4.29 -14.03 13.31
C CYS A 257 4.27 -15.50 12.85
N ARG A 258 5.01 -16.38 13.53
CA ARG A 258 5.04 -17.84 13.28
C ARG A 258 3.87 -18.62 13.89
N SER A 259 2.99 -17.96 14.66
CA SER A 259 1.83 -18.63 15.27
C SER A 259 0.66 -18.83 14.29
N VAL A 260 0.73 -18.25 13.11
CA VAL A 260 -0.26 -18.43 12.04
C VAL A 260 0.36 -19.27 10.91
N PRO A 261 -0.47 -19.95 10.09
CA PRO A 261 0.01 -20.67 8.92
C PRO A 261 0.82 -19.78 7.97
N ASP A 262 1.86 -20.35 7.37
CA ASP A 262 2.72 -19.65 6.40
C ASP A 262 2.00 -19.48 5.06
N SER A 263 1.18 -18.45 5.00
CA SER A 263 0.48 -18.02 3.79
C SER A 263 0.17 -16.53 3.84
N TRP A 264 0.18 -15.89 2.68
CA TRP A 264 -0.15 -14.48 2.56
C TRP A 264 -1.48 -14.10 3.22
N SER A 265 -2.53 -14.91 3.05
CA SER A 265 -3.86 -14.62 3.62
C SER A 265 -3.87 -14.67 5.15
N GLU A 266 -3.12 -15.56 5.77
CA GLU A 266 -3.04 -15.64 7.23
C GLU A 266 -2.14 -14.55 7.80
N HIS A 267 -1.03 -14.24 7.12
CA HIS A 267 -0.21 -13.08 7.45
C HIS A 267 -1.00 -11.76 7.32
N ASP A 268 -1.84 -11.63 6.29
CA ASP A 268 -2.70 -10.44 6.12
C ASP A 268 -3.75 -10.31 7.24
N LYS A 269 -4.39 -11.40 7.63
CA LYS A 269 -5.30 -11.40 8.79
C LYS A 269 -4.59 -10.94 10.06
N LEU A 270 -3.40 -11.47 10.34
CA LEU A 270 -2.60 -11.06 11.49
C LEU A 270 -2.18 -9.60 11.40
N ALA A 271 -1.71 -9.14 10.25
CA ALA A 271 -1.27 -7.78 9.99
C ALA A 271 -2.37 -6.73 10.25
N ASN A 272 -3.63 -7.09 10.06
CA ASN A 272 -4.80 -6.24 10.32
C ASN A 272 -5.25 -6.23 11.81
N THR A 273 -4.51 -6.89 12.71
CA THR A 273 -4.73 -6.82 14.17
C THR A 273 -3.84 -5.78 14.83
N ALA A 274 -4.17 -5.36 16.07
CA ALA A 274 -3.29 -4.49 16.85
C ALA A 274 -1.87 -5.07 17.00
N LYS A 275 -1.73 -6.39 17.20
CA LYS A 275 -0.43 -7.07 17.30
C LYS A 275 0.34 -7.04 15.98
N GLY A 276 -0.33 -7.22 14.84
CA GLY A 276 0.30 -7.13 13.53
C GLY A 276 0.74 -5.70 13.19
N LEU A 277 -0.07 -4.71 13.54
CA LEU A 277 0.32 -3.29 13.43
C LEU A 277 1.54 -2.96 14.32
N ALA A 278 1.62 -3.54 15.51
CA ALA A 278 2.79 -3.42 16.38
C ALA A 278 4.06 -4.01 15.74
N VAL A 279 3.94 -5.15 15.03
CA VAL A 279 5.05 -5.70 14.23
C VAL A 279 5.43 -4.74 13.09
N HIS A 280 4.44 -4.16 12.41
CA HIS A 280 4.71 -3.22 11.31
C HIS A 280 5.43 -1.95 11.77
N ALA A 281 5.24 -1.51 13.03
CA ALA A 281 5.98 -0.40 13.63
C ALA A 281 7.50 -0.59 13.66
N LEU A 282 8.01 -1.83 13.49
CA LEU A 282 9.45 -2.12 13.39
C LEU A 282 10.12 -1.40 12.21
N ASN A 283 9.38 -1.04 11.16
CA ASN A 283 9.91 -0.24 10.05
C ASN A 283 10.38 1.16 10.50
N LEU A 284 9.84 1.66 11.60
CA LEU A 284 10.20 2.97 12.17
C LEU A 284 11.45 2.91 13.07
N ASP A 285 11.94 1.73 13.39
CA ASP A 285 13.12 1.54 14.23
C ASP A 285 14.41 1.62 13.40
N VAL A 286 15.37 2.42 13.85
CA VAL A 286 16.63 2.69 13.12
C VAL A 286 17.51 1.45 12.96
N ASP A 287 17.34 0.43 13.79
CA ASP A 287 18.11 -0.83 13.70
C ASP A 287 17.40 -1.87 12.84
N VAL A 288 16.07 -1.92 12.87
CA VAL A 288 15.26 -2.99 12.26
C VAL A 288 14.64 -2.58 10.94
N GLY A 289 14.15 -1.34 10.85
CA GLY A 289 13.54 -0.83 9.63
C GLY A 289 14.43 -1.01 8.40
N PRO A 290 15.73 -0.65 8.43
CA PRO A 290 16.66 -0.92 7.35
C PRO A 290 16.77 -2.39 6.95
N LEU A 291 16.69 -3.32 7.90
CA LEU A 291 16.72 -4.76 7.60
C LEU A 291 15.45 -5.21 6.87
N LEU A 292 14.27 -4.80 7.35
CA LEU A 292 12.99 -5.13 6.70
C LEU A 292 12.91 -4.55 5.30
N GLN A 293 13.22 -3.26 5.15
CA GLN A 293 13.21 -2.56 3.86
C GLN A 293 14.17 -3.21 2.85
N THR A 294 15.38 -3.59 3.28
CA THR A 294 16.35 -4.27 2.43
C THR A 294 15.90 -5.67 2.05
N GLN A 295 15.36 -6.44 3.00
CA GLN A 295 15.00 -7.84 2.78
C GLN A 295 13.94 -7.99 1.71
N LYS A 296 12.97 -7.07 1.62
CA LYS A 296 11.95 -7.07 0.56
C LYS A 296 12.57 -7.13 -0.84
N LEU A 297 13.61 -6.33 -1.09
CA LEU A 297 14.29 -6.32 -2.38
C LEU A 297 15.21 -7.53 -2.56
N LEU A 298 15.88 -7.91 -1.47
CA LEU A 298 16.82 -9.02 -1.49
C LEU A 298 16.13 -10.34 -1.81
N ASP A 299 14.93 -10.60 -1.30
CA ASP A 299 14.20 -11.83 -1.55
C ASP A 299 13.91 -12.02 -3.05
N SER A 300 13.53 -10.95 -3.77
CA SER A 300 13.36 -10.99 -5.23
C SER A 300 14.66 -11.30 -5.97
N VAL A 301 15.79 -10.70 -5.53
CA VAL A 301 17.12 -10.99 -6.13
C VAL A 301 17.52 -12.45 -5.89
N VAL A 302 17.32 -12.95 -4.68
CA VAL A 302 17.61 -14.35 -4.31
C VAL A 302 16.73 -15.31 -5.09
N PHE A 303 15.44 -15.00 -5.20
CA PHE A 303 14.49 -15.78 -6.00
C PHE A 303 14.94 -15.86 -7.48
N ALA A 304 15.24 -14.74 -8.11
CA ALA A 304 15.68 -14.73 -9.50
C ALA A 304 16.93 -15.57 -9.73
N ARG A 305 17.92 -15.47 -8.83
CA ARG A 305 19.15 -16.30 -8.87
C ARG A 305 18.83 -17.79 -8.71
N ALA A 306 17.97 -18.14 -7.77
CA ALA A 306 17.52 -19.53 -7.56
C ALA A 306 16.81 -20.12 -8.78
N GLN A 307 16.13 -19.25 -9.59
CA GLN A 307 15.51 -19.62 -10.86
C GLN A 307 16.48 -19.55 -12.06
N GLY A 308 17.79 -19.49 -11.81
CA GLY A 308 18.84 -19.50 -12.85
C GLY A 308 19.02 -18.17 -13.60
N TYR A 309 18.49 -17.05 -13.08
CA TYR A 309 18.76 -15.75 -13.66
C TYR A 309 20.10 -15.20 -13.13
N GLY A 310 21.14 -15.30 -13.93
CA GLY A 310 22.52 -14.97 -13.54
C GLY A 310 22.89 -13.49 -13.71
N THR A 311 22.06 -12.70 -14.41
CA THR A 311 22.32 -11.28 -14.64
C THR A 311 21.89 -10.45 -13.42
N ILE A 312 22.56 -9.33 -13.16
CA ILE A 312 22.11 -8.36 -12.15
C ILE A 312 20.81 -7.72 -12.63
N LEU A 313 19.77 -7.82 -11.82
CA LEU A 313 18.49 -7.16 -12.09
C LEU A 313 18.67 -5.64 -12.01
N SER A 314 18.12 -4.90 -12.98
CA SER A 314 17.95 -3.45 -12.86
C SER A 314 16.85 -3.12 -11.85
N ALA A 315 16.80 -1.87 -11.37
CA ALA A 315 15.74 -1.42 -10.49
C ALA A 315 14.34 -1.60 -11.10
N ALA A 316 14.17 -1.30 -12.39
CA ALA A 316 12.89 -1.49 -13.05
C ALA A 316 12.48 -2.97 -13.16
N GLU A 317 13.42 -3.87 -13.35
CA GLU A 317 13.16 -5.31 -13.33
C GLU A 317 12.78 -5.80 -11.93
N LEU A 318 13.45 -5.34 -10.88
CA LEU A 318 13.05 -5.60 -9.50
C LEU A 318 11.64 -5.06 -9.22
N GLU A 319 11.32 -3.88 -9.74
CA GLU A 319 9.99 -3.31 -9.58
C GLU A 319 8.91 -4.14 -10.30
N MET A 320 9.21 -4.75 -11.44
CA MET A 320 8.28 -5.70 -12.06
C MET A 320 8.00 -6.89 -11.15
N MET A 321 9.00 -7.39 -10.43
CA MET A 321 8.82 -8.47 -9.45
C MET A 321 7.98 -8.00 -8.25
N ASN A 322 8.23 -6.78 -7.77
CA ASN A 322 7.44 -6.18 -6.68
C ASN A 322 5.96 -5.99 -7.06
N LEU A 323 5.68 -5.46 -8.24
CA LEU A 323 4.33 -5.16 -8.73
C LEU A 323 3.50 -6.40 -9.05
N THR A 324 4.13 -7.47 -9.57
CA THR A 324 3.42 -8.62 -10.12
C THR A 324 3.65 -9.92 -9.34
N GLY A 325 4.54 -9.87 -8.35
CA GLY A 325 5.07 -11.02 -7.62
C GLY A 325 6.27 -11.64 -8.34
N ASP A 326 7.20 -12.22 -7.59
CA ASP A 326 8.51 -12.68 -8.06
C ASP A 326 8.45 -13.58 -9.29
N GLY A 327 7.57 -14.58 -9.28
CA GLY A 327 7.44 -15.51 -10.40
C GLY A 327 6.95 -14.85 -11.69
N ASN A 328 5.95 -13.99 -11.60
CA ASN A 328 5.42 -13.25 -12.75
C ASN A 328 6.41 -12.19 -13.24
N GLY A 329 7.04 -11.46 -12.32
CA GLY A 329 8.04 -10.46 -12.68
C GLY A 329 9.23 -11.08 -13.40
N LEU A 330 9.72 -12.23 -12.92
CA LEU A 330 10.80 -12.95 -13.58
C LEU A 330 10.39 -13.48 -14.97
N ASP A 331 9.13 -13.90 -15.16
CA ASP A 331 8.58 -14.26 -16.48
C ASP A 331 8.62 -13.05 -17.44
N ILE A 332 8.25 -11.86 -16.98
CA ILE A 332 8.38 -10.61 -17.75
C ILE A 332 9.83 -10.33 -18.13
N ILE A 333 10.76 -10.49 -17.18
CA ILE A 333 12.18 -10.18 -17.37
C ILE A 333 12.84 -11.14 -18.36
N LYS A 334 12.52 -12.44 -18.26
CA LYS A 334 13.03 -13.47 -19.18
C LYS A 334 12.41 -13.44 -20.57
N MET A 335 11.26 -12.75 -20.73
CA MET A 335 10.54 -12.70 -22.00
C MET A 335 11.36 -12.00 -23.08
N PRO A 336 11.42 -12.55 -24.32
CA PRO A 336 12.08 -11.89 -25.45
C PRO A 336 11.55 -10.45 -25.67
N PRO A 337 12.40 -9.46 -25.97
CA PRO A 337 11.97 -8.07 -26.17
C PRO A 337 10.80 -7.92 -27.17
N ALA A 338 10.83 -8.63 -28.31
CA ALA A 338 9.79 -8.61 -29.31
C ALA A 338 8.42 -9.10 -28.79
N TRP A 339 8.40 -9.96 -27.78
CA TRP A 339 7.15 -10.41 -27.16
C TRP A 339 6.63 -9.35 -26.17
N ARG A 340 7.51 -8.69 -25.43
CA ARG A 340 7.13 -7.60 -24.50
C ARG A 340 6.42 -6.46 -25.21
N GLU A 341 6.67 -6.24 -26.49
CA GLU A 341 5.96 -5.26 -27.33
C GLU A 341 4.52 -5.66 -27.65
N ARG A 342 4.18 -6.95 -27.54
CA ARG A 342 2.90 -7.53 -27.95
C ARG A 342 2.07 -8.03 -26.79
N VAL A 343 2.70 -8.47 -25.70
CA VAL A 343 2.00 -9.08 -24.57
C VAL A 343 1.42 -7.99 -23.67
N PRO A 344 0.08 -7.95 -23.50
CA PRO A 344 -0.59 -7.02 -22.60
C PRO A 344 -0.16 -7.20 -21.14
N THR A 345 -0.04 -6.09 -20.45
CA THR A 345 0.28 -6.04 -19.01
C THR A 345 -0.71 -6.83 -18.16
N SER A 346 -1.98 -6.86 -18.54
CA SER A 346 -3.06 -7.62 -17.89
C SER A 346 -2.77 -9.10 -17.69
N ASN A 347 -1.89 -9.72 -18.51
CA ASN A 347 -1.48 -11.13 -18.31
C ASN A 347 -0.83 -11.39 -16.93
N PHE A 348 -0.33 -10.36 -16.26
CA PHE A 348 0.47 -10.44 -15.04
C PHE A 348 -0.25 -9.91 -13.79
N PHE A 349 -1.44 -9.34 -13.96
CA PHE A 349 -2.25 -8.79 -12.88
C PHE A 349 -3.55 -9.58 -12.69
N GLN A 350 -4.07 -9.60 -11.47
CA GLN A 350 -5.46 -9.97 -11.23
C GLN A 350 -6.39 -8.78 -11.64
N PRO A 351 -7.68 -9.02 -11.99
CA PRO A 351 -8.58 -7.96 -12.44
C PRO A 351 -8.55 -6.71 -11.54
N GLY A 352 -8.85 -6.88 -10.26
CA GLY A 352 -8.86 -5.77 -9.30
C GLY A 352 -7.48 -5.15 -9.03
N GLY A 353 -6.38 -5.90 -9.20
CA GLY A 353 -5.00 -5.39 -9.14
C GLY A 353 -4.68 -4.54 -10.35
N TYR A 354 -5.11 -4.96 -11.53
CA TYR A 354 -4.94 -4.22 -12.78
C TYR A 354 -5.65 -2.86 -12.75
N GLU A 355 -6.90 -2.84 -12.30
CA GLU A 355 -7.70 -1.62 -12.18
C GLU A 355 -7.10 -0.62 -11.18
N ARG A 356 -6.53 -1.11 -10.09
CA ARG A 356 -5.88 -0.27 -9.07
C ARG A 356 -4.44 0.15 -9.42
N ASN A 357 -3.90 -0.34 -10.54
CA ASN A 357 -2.56 0.02 -10.99
C ASN A 357 -2.60 0.84 -12.29
N PRO A 358 -2.76 2.18 -12.22
CA PRO A 358 -2.92 3.01 -13.41
C PRO A 358 -1.74 2.96 -14.38
N ILE A 359 -0.52 2.71 -13.90
CA ILE A 359 0.66 2.59 -14.78
C ILE A 359 0.55 1.33 -15.66
N ALA A 360 0.09 0.19 -15.09
CA ALA A 360 -0.13 -1.02 -15.85
C ALA A 360 -1.20 -0.85 -16.91
N GLY A 361 -2.36 -0.27 -16.53
CA GLY A 361 -3.47 -0.01 -17.46
C GLY A 361 -3.11 0.92 -18.60
N ARG A 362 -2.46 2.07 -18.29
CA ARG A 362 -2.06 3.06 -19.31
C ARG A 362 -0.96 2.55 -20.24
N SER A 363 -0.07 1.69 -19.75
CA SER A 363 1.01 1.14 -20.56
C SER A 363 0.51 0.18 -21.65
N GLY A 364 -0.51 -0.58 -21.35
CA GLY A 364 -1.11 -1.54 -22.27
C GLY A 364 -0.25 -2.78 -22.53
N VAL A 365 1.06 -2.61 -22.84
CA VAL A 365 2.00 -3.71 -23.11
C VAL A 365 3.24 -3.63 -22.20
N LEU A 366 3.92 -4.76 -22.03
CA LEU A 366 5.02 -4.90 -21.08
C LEU A 366 6.23 -4.01 -21.40
N SER A 367 6.58 -3.82 -22.66
CA SER A 367 7.69 -2.92 -23.06
C SER A 367 7.42 -1.49 -22.61
N LYS A 368 6.19 -1.00 -22.75
CA LYS A 368 5.78 0.34 -22.30
C LYS A 368 5.71 0.45 -20.78
N LEU A 369 5.28 -0.63 -20.08
CA LEU A 369 5.30 -0.65 -18.62
C LEU A 369 6.72 -0.50 -18.07
N LEU A 370 7.66 -1.30 -18.58
CA LEU A 370 9.08 -1.20 -18.21
C LEU A 370 9.67 0.19 -18.52
N ALA A 371 9.37 0.74 -19.70
CA ALA A 371 9.82 2.07 -20.09
C ALA A 371 9.24 3.17 -19.20
N ALA A 372 7.94 3.10 -18.88
CA ALA A 372 7.28 4.06 -18.00
C ALA A 372 7.83 3.99 -16.56
N THR A 373 8.07 2.78 -16.03
CA THR A 373 8.69 2.60 -14.72
C THR A 373 10.10 3.19 -14.70
N ASN A 374 10.93 2.90 -15.71
CA ASN A 374 12.25 3.50 -15.83
C ASN A 374 12.20 5.03 -15.90
N ALA A 375 11.27 5.61 -16.67
CA ALA A 375 11.13 7.06 -16.81
C ALA A 375 10.76 7.73 -15.49
N VAL A 376 9.85 7.14 -14.70
CA VAL A 376 9.53 7.63 -13.35
C VAL A 376 10.75 7.55 -12.45
N MET A 377 11.45 6.41 -12.43
CA MET A 377 12.68 6.24 -11.66
C MET A 377 13.76 7.27 -12.04
N ASP A 378 13.93 7.55 -13.33
CA ASP A 378 14.88 8.56 -13.84
C ASP A 378 14.51 9.98 -13.40
N GLN A 379 13.23 10.30 -13.35
CA GLN A 379 12.73 11.59 -12.90
C GLN A 379 12.90 11.76 -11.40
N GLU A 380 12.38 10.83 -10.61
CA GLU A 380 12.36 10.90 -9.16
C GLU A 380 13.76 10.76 -8.53
N SER A 381 14.68 10.05 -9.18
CA SER A 381 16.10 9.97 -8.74
C SER A 381 16.84 11.30 -8.82
N LYS A 382 16.30 12.32 -9.48
CA LYS A 382 16.87 13.67 -9.53
C LYS A 382 16.50 14.53 -8.33
N LEU A 383 15.55 14.10 -7.53
CA LEU A 383 15.08 14.84 -6.35
C LEU A 383 16.10 14.81 -5.20
N PRO A 384 16.07 15.79 -4.30
CA PRO A 384 17.06 15.95 -3.24
C PRO A 384 17.24 14.71 -2.37
N GLY A 385 16.15 14.08 -1.95
CA GLY A 385 16.20 12.89 -1.09
C GLY A 385 16.89 11.70 -1.73
N ALA A 386 16.64 11.46 -3.04
CA ALA A 386 17.29 10.39 -3.80
C ALA A 386 18.77 10.69 -4.05
N LYS A 387 19.13 11.94 -4.36
CA LYS A 387 20.52 12.39 -4.49
C LYS A 387 21.30 12.24 -3.18
N GLU A 388 20.65 12.60 -2.05
CA GLU A 388 21.25 12.43 -0.73
C GLU A 388 21.52 10.94 -0.45
N LEU A 389 20.51 10.06 -0.70
CA LEU A 389 20.69 8.61 -0.56
C LEU A 389 21.83 8.09 -1.45
N ALA A 390 21.87 8.52 -2.71
CA ALA A 390 22.91 8.14 -3.68
C ALA A 390 24.32 8.55 -3.27
N SER A 391 24.45 9.66 -2.55
CA SER A 391 25.74 10.19 -2.08
C SER A 391 26.35 9.34 -0.96
N LEU A 392 25.58 8.51 -0.30
CA LEU A 392 26.02 7.65 0.80
C LEU A 392 26.64 6.33 0.32
N PHE A 393 26.45 5.96 -0.94
CA PHE A 393 27.16 4.85 -1.56
C PHE A 393 28.56 5.33 -1.97
N LYS A 394 29.56 4.83 -1.29
CA LYS A 394 30.98 5.11 -1.54
C LYS A 394 31.59 4.01 -2.38
#